data_af5ab5f548212e6c42b798035dc14dbc
#
_entry.id   af5ab5f548212e6c42b798035dc14dbc
#
_cell.length_a   1.000
_cell.length_b   1.000
_cell.length_c   1.000
_cell.angle_alpha   90.00
_cell.angle_beta   90.00
_cell.angle_gamma   90.00
#
_symmetry.space_group_name_H-M   'P 1'
#
loop_
_entity.id
_entity.type
_entity.pdbx_description
1 polymer ?
#
loop_
_entity_poly.entity_id
_entity_poly.type
_entity_poly.pdbx_seq_one_letter_code
_entity_poly.pdbx_strand_id
1 'polypeptide(L)'
;MKHSRKSRGFTLVELLVVIGIIALLISMLLPSLNRAREQANRIKCASNLKQIGLSIQIYANENKGAFPRTYFDAVAAPALSGDNNGSTADGSFPPIAGAPVSNNTAASMFLILKTGDITSEVFICPSSQGERAYQGVDINGTGGSAGYSNWPTGAAGSSFATNLSYSYTCPFPSSAARAAGFKLNFTLSSDFAIAADMNPGTSNNGTNQDNVQVASNATRQEIVNANSNNHSGDGQNVLYADGHVDWSATPFAGSPRPISGAPRDNIFTAGTTGTSYAGVYSPTGATAAPQDQYDTVMMPDDDTR
;
A
#
# COMPACT_ATOMS: atom_id res chain seq x y z
N MET A 1 -12.91 -63.52 -40.89
CA MET A 1 -11.77 -62.75 -41.38
C MET A 1 -11.55 -61.56 -40.44
N LYS A 2 -10.47 -61.56 -39.67
CA LYS A 2 -10.10 -60.41 -38.80
C LYS A 2 -9.30 -59.39 -39.61
N HIS A 3 -9.86 -58.24 -39.90
CA HIS A 3 -9.12 -57.15 -40.47
C HIS A 3 -8.12 -56.57 -39.42
N SER A 4 -6.84 -56.87 -39.63
CA SER A 4 -5.72 -56.23 -38.89
C SER A 4 -5.63 -54.77 -39.33
N ARG A 5 -6.03 -53.86 -38.48
CA ARG A 5 -5.75 -52.42 -38.67
C ARG A 5 -4.26 -52.19 -38.47
N LYS A 6 -3.54 -51.88 -39.57
CA LYS A 6 -2.15 -51.41 -39.50
C LYS A 6 -2.12 -50.07 -38.74
N SER A 7 -1.58 -50.05 -37.55
CA SER A 7 -1.25 -48.81 -36.86
C SER A 7 -0.14 -48.08 -37.62
N ARG A 8 -0.40 -46.89 -38.09
CA ARG A 8 0.64 -46.03 -38.66
C ARG A 8 1.49 -45.55 -37.50
N GLY A 9 2.76 -45.86 -37.50
CA GLY A 9 3.74 -45.33 -36.55
C GLY A 9 3.97 -43.83 -36.79
N PHE A 10 4.08 -43.08 -35.72
CA PHE A 10 4.38 -41.64 -35.75
C PHE A 10 5.89 -41.44 -36.03
N THR A 11 6.26 -40.60 -36.97
CA THR A 11 7.70 -40.34 -37.27
C THR A 11 8.27 -39.30 -36.31
N LEU A 12 9.56 -39.39 -35.99
CA LEU A 12 10.27 -38.46 -35.13
C LEU A 12 10.18 -37.02 -35.68
N VAL A 13 10.26 -36.87 -37.02
CA VAL A 13 10.13 -35.59 -37.70
C VAL A 13 8.77 -34.96 -37.55
N GLU A 14 7.68 -35.72 -37.65
CA GLU A 14 6.35 -35.18 -37.43
C GLU A 14 6.15 -34.64 -36.00
N LEU A 15 6.70 -35.35 -35.01
CA LEU A 15 6.68 -34.86 -33.62
C LEU A 15 7.51 -33.58 -33.46
N LEU A 16 8.69 -33.53 -34.04
CA LEU A 16 9.62 -32.38 -33.90
C LEU A 16 9.05 -31.12 -34.56
N VAL A 17 8.40 -31.23 -35.71
CA VAL A 17 7.75 -30.08 -36.38
C VAL A 17 6.60 -29.55 -35.56
N VAL A 18 5.78 -30.42 -34.98
CA VAL A 18 4.64 -29.98 -34.16
C VAL A 18 5.08 -29.26 -32.92
N ILE A 19 6.08 -29.79 -32.18
CA ILE A 19 6.60 -29.06 -30.99
C ILE A 19 7.28 -27.74 -31.37
N GLY A 20 7.94 -27.67 -32.52
CA GLY A 20 8.54 -26.45 -33.04
C GLY A 20 7.51 -25.35 -33.32
N ILE A 21 6.40 -25.71 -33.94
CA ILE A 21 5.28 -24.77 -34.19
C ILE A 21 4.64 -24.32 -32.87
N ILE A 22 4.38 -25.25 -31.94
CA ILE A 22 3.83 -24.91 -30.63
C ILE A 22 4.75 -23.97 -29.86
N ALA A 23 6.07 -24.24 -29.84
CA ALA A 23 7.03 -23.38 -29.17
C ALA A 23 7.05 -21.97 -29.78
N LEU A 24 6.96 -21.84 -31.11
CA LEU A 24 6.88 -20.55 -31.77
C LEU A 24 5.62 -19.78 -31.38
N LEU A 25 4.46 -20.44 -31.38
CA LEU A 25 3.19 -19.80 -30.96
C LEU A 25 3.22 -19.36 -29.50
N ILE A 26 3.71 -20.22 -28.61
CA ILE A 26 3.83 -19.88 -27.18
C ILE A 26 4.76 -18.67 -26.98
N SER A 27 5.89 -18.61 -27.68
CA SER A 27 6.85 -17.52 -27.54
C SER A 27 6.25 -16.13 -27.88
N MET A 28 5.28 -16.07 -28.77
CA MET A 28 4.56 -14.85 -29.10
C MET A 28 3.43 -14.53 -28.11
N LEU A 29 2.82 -15.54 -27.49
CA LEU A 29 1.69 -15.36 -26.58
C LEU A 29 2.12 -14.98 -25.15
N LEU A 30 3.26 -15.50 -24.66
CA LEU A 30 3.70 -15.27 -23.29
C LEU A 30 3.83 -13.78 -22.90
N PRO A 31 4.45 -12.90 -23.73
CA PRO A 31 4.56 -11.48 -23.37
C PRO A 31 3.20 -10.78 -23.28
N SER A 32 2.26 -11.14 -24.14
CA SER A 32 0.91 -10.54 -24.15
C SER A 32 0.10 -11.01 -22.94
N LEU A 33 0.23 -12.28 -22.54
CA LEU A 33 -0.46 -12.84 -21.38
C LEU A 33 0.02 -12.20 -20.07
N ASN A 34 1.33 -11.97 -19.93
CA ASN A 34 1.88 -11.31 -18.74
C ASN A 34 1.32 -9.89 -18.58
N ARG A 35 1.23 -9.12 -19.66
CA ARG A 35 0.62 -7.78 -19.63
C ARG A 35 -0.86 -7.82 -19.26
N ALA A 36 -1.62 -8.76 -19.85
CA ALA A 36 -3.04 -8.92 -19.56
C ALA A 36 -3.27 -9.33 -18.09
N ARG A 37 -2.42 -10.21 -17.55
CA ARG A 37 -2.46 -10.62 -16.14
C ARG A 37 -2.20 -9.43 -15.21
N GLU A 38 -1.20 -8.62 -15.51
CA GLU A 38 -0.89 -7.44 -14.70
C GLU A 38 -2.03 -6.42 -14.72
N GLN A 39 -2.65 -6.17 -15.87
CA GLN A 39 -3.84 -5.32 -15.95
C GLN A 39 -5.01 -5.87 -15.11
N ALA A 40 -5.23 -7.18 -15.12
CA ALA A 40 -6.25 -7.80 -14.28
C ALA A 40 -5.93 -7.65 -12.78
N ASN A 41 -4.66 -7.78 -12.40
CA ASN A 41 -4.20 -7.55 -11.03
C ASN A 41 -4.44 -6.09 -10.59
N ARG A 42 -4.12 -5.10 -11.43
CA ARG A 42 -4.39 -3.67 -11.17
C ARG A 42 -5.87 -3.41 -10.89
N ILE A 43 -6.74 -3.97 -11.71
CA ILE A 43 -8.20 -3.84 -11.51
C ILE A 43 -8.63 -4.50 -10.19
N LYS A 44 -8.05 -5.64 -9.84
CA LYS A 44 -8.35 -6.31 -8.57
C LYS A 44 -7.85 -5.49 -7.38
N CYS A 45 -6.64 -4.91 -7.43
CA CYS A 45 -6.13 -4.01 -6.39
C CYS A 45 -7.02 -2.77 -6.26
N ALA A 46 -7.47 -2.17 -7.36
CA ALA A 46 -8.43 -1.06 -7.33
C ALA A 46 -9.76 -1.46 -6.67
N SER A 47 -10.26 -2.68 -6.96
CA SER A 47 -11.46 -3.22 -6.30
C SER A 47 -11.25 -3.44 -4.80
N ASN A 48 -10.08 -3.91 -4.39
CA ASN A 48 -9.73 -4.06 -2.98
C ASN A 48 -9.72 -2.70 -2.27
N LEU A 49 -9.03 -1.69 -2.84
CA LEU A 49 -9.02 -0.32 -2.32
C LEU A 49 -10.43 0.27 -2.23
N LYS A 50 -11.30 -0.02 -3.20
CA LYS A 50 -12.71 0.40 -3.14
C LYS A 50 -13.45 -0.21 -1.95
N GLN A 51 -13.21 -1.48 -1.64
CA GLN A 51 -13.80 -2.16 -0.47
C GLN A 51 -13.25 -1.56 0.84
N ILE A 52 -11.94 -1.29 0.91
CA ILE A 52 -11.32 -0.56 2.03
C ILE A 52 -11.98 0.80 2.20
N GLY A 53 -12.18 1.57 1.11
CA GLY A 53 -12.85 2.86 1.14
C GLY A 53 -14.28 2.80 1.68
N LEU A 54 -15.06 1.81 1.26
CA LEU A 54 -16.41 1.59 1.79
C LEU A 54 -16.38 1.29 3.30
N SER A 55 -15.43 0.46 3.74
CA SER A 55 -15.28 0.14 5.17
C SER A 55 -14.84 1.36 5.99
N ILE A 56 -13.98 2.23 5.44
CA ILE A 56 -13.62 3.52 6.06
C ILE A 56 -14.87 4.41 6.22
N GLN A 57 -15.73 4.47 5.20
CA GLN A 57 -16.95 5.27 5.26
C GLN A 57 -17.97 4.71 6.27
N ILE A 58 -18.10 3.38 6.36
CA ILE A 58 -18.94 2.73 7.37
C ILE A 58 -18.40 3.06 8.77
N TYR A 59 -17.10 2.87 9.01
CA TYR A 59 -16.46 3.23 10.27
C TYR A 59 -16.71 4.70 10.62
N ALA A 60 -16.56 5.60 9.69
CA ALA A 60 -16.73 7.03 9.92
C ALA A 60 -18.19 7.40 10.27
N ASN A 61 -19.19 6.74 9.68
CA ASN A 61 -20.59 6.93 10.05
C ASN A 61 -20.85 6.63 11.54
N GLU A 62 -20.19 5.62 12.08
CA GLU A 62 -20.29 5.26 13.50
C GLU A 62 -19.44 6.15 14.41
N ASN A 63 -18.40 6.80 13.84
CA ASN A 63 -17.42 7.59 14.58
C ASN A 63 -17.51 9.10 14.30
N LYS A 64 -18.71 9.65 14.21
CA LYS A 64 -18.99 11.10 14.04
C LYS A 64 -18.29 11.71 12.82
N GLY A 65 -18.16 10.95 11.76
CA GLY A 65 -17.51 11.36 10.52
C GLY A 65 -15.98 11.24 10.50
N ALA A 66 -15.36 10.82 11.57
CA ALA A 66 -13.90 10.66 11.64
C ALA A 66 -13.45 9.35 10.97
N PHE A 67 -12.42 9.41 10.15
CA PHE A 67 -11.79 8.24 9.56
C PHE A 67 -10.97 7.45 10.61
N PRO A 68 -10.65 6.18 10.36
CA PRO A 68 -9.94 5.33 11.31
C PRO A 68 -8.66 5.98 11.83
N ARG A 69 -8.56 6.05 13.14
CA ARG A 69 -7.40 6.61 13.83
C ARG A 69 -7.24 5.97 15.21
N THR A 70 -6.02 5.57 15.55
CA THR A 70 -5.66 5.13 16.89
C THR A 70 -5.45 6.32 17.84
N TYR A 71 -4.91 6.04 19.01
CA TYR A 71 -4.62 7.08 19.99
C TYR A 71 -3.63 8.13 19.45
N PHE A 72 -3.99 9.40 19.57
CA PHE A 72 -3.14 10.53 19.20
C PHE A 72 -2.44 11.09 20.42
N ASP A 73 -1.11 11.08 20.41
CA ASP A 73 -0.27 11.78 21.36
C ASP A 73 0.38 12.98 20.68
N ALA A 74 0.07 14.18 21.15
CA ALA A 74 0.61 15.42 20.56
C ALA A 74 2.08 15.66 20.90
N VAL A 75 2.63 14.95 21.87
CA VAL A 75 4.03 15.06 22.33
C VAL A 75 4.90 13.99 21.69
N ALA A 76 4.35 12.80 21.45
CA ALA A 76 5.06 11.75 20.76
C ALA A 76 5.19 12.06 19.27
N ALA A 77 6.37 11.85 18.72
CA ALA A 77 6.55 11.86 17.28
C ALA A 77 5.63 10.80 16.65
N PRO A 78 5.04 11.05 15.46
CA PRO A 78 4.31 10.00 14.77
C PRO A 78 5.21 8.80 14.56
N ALA A 79 4.79 7.67 15.05
CA ALA A 79 5.40 6.40 14.74
C ALA A 79 4.83 5.95 13.40
N LEU A 80 5.53 6.28 12.37
CA LEU A 80 5.09 6.11 10.99
C LEU A 80 5.57 4.79 10.42
N SER A 81 6.70 4.33 10.91
CA SER A 81 7.14 2.99 10.64
C SER A 81 6.29 2.04 11.44
N GLY A 82 5.93 1.07 10.79
CA GLY A 82 5.39 -0.05 11.40
C GLY A 82 6.31 -0.72 12.43
N ASP A 83 7.46 -0.24 12.77
CA ASP A 83 8.42 -0.70 13.81
C ASP A 83 7.84 -0.84 15.20
N ASN A 84 6.63 -0.46 15.33
CA ASN A 84 5.98 -0.60 16.59
C ASN A 84 5.45 -1.99 16.76
N ASN A 85 6.38 -2.89 16.94
CA ASN A 85 6.17 -4.06 17.77
C ASN A 85 4.69 -4.37 18.04
N GLY A 86 3.94 -4.54 16.97
CA GLY A 86 2.66 -5.23 17.09
C GLY A 86 2.86 -6.67 17.56
N SER A 87 4.09 -7.04 17.82
CA SER A 87 4.46 -8.34 18.34
C SER A 87 4.13 -8.51 19.82
N THR A 88 3.84 -7.46 20.53
CA THR A 88 3.22 -7.62 21.81
C THR A 88 1.73 -7.75 21.56
N ALA A 89 1.19 -8.89 21.94
CA ALA A 89 -0.24 -9.18 22.06
C ALA A 89 -1.00 -8.09 22.86
N ASP A 90 -0.40 -6.99 23.11
CA ASP A 90 -0.66 -5.94 24.05
C ASP A 90 -1.09 -4.63 23.39
N GLY A 91 -1.28 -4.66 22.09
CA GLY A 91 -1.90 -3.56 21.40
C GLY A 91 -3.38 -3.46 21.66
N SER A 92 -3.80 -3.54 22.92
CA SER A 92 -5.19 -3.35 23.29
C SER A 92 -5.62 -1.90 23.08
N PHE A 93 -6.74 -1.70 22.46
CA PHE A 93 -7.50 -0.46 22.51
C PHE A 93 -8.50 -0.55 23.69
N PRO A 94 -8.52 0.35 24.62
CA PRO A 94 -7.66 1.52 24.87
C PRO A 94 -6.29 1.15 25.45
N PRO A 95 -5.35 2.10 25.51
CA PRO A 95 -4.01 1.85 26.03
C PRO A 95 -4.06 1.36 27.49
N ILE A 96 -3.57 0.16 27.70
CA ILE A 96 -3.25 -0.38 29.01
C ILE A 96 -1.74 -0.24 29.23
N ALA A 97 -1.25 -0.28 30.45
CA ALA A 97 0.18 -0.18 30.74
C ALA A 97 0.98 -1.22 29.94
N GLY A 98 1.83 -0.76 29.02
CA GLY A 98 2.44 -1.57 27.96
C GLY A 98 1.88 -1.28 26.57
N ALA A 99 1.01 -0.33 26.46
CA ALA A 99 0.16 0.01 25.32
C ALA A 99 0.87 0.25 24.00
N PRO A 100 0.12 0.14 22.88
CA PRO A 100 0.65 0.40 21.56
C PRO A 100 1.24 1.79 21.51
N VAL A 101 2.31 1.91 20.78
CA VAL A 101 2.92 3.21 20.49
C VAL A 101 1.84 4.11 19.91
N SER A 102 1.68 5.27 20.51
CA SER A 102 0.80 6.32 20.02
C SER A 102 1.14 6.69 18.58
N ASN A 103 0.16 7.18 17.82
CA ASN A 103 0.35 7.66 16.44
C ASN A 103 0.74 6.58 15.42
N ASN A 104 0.23 5.36 15.55
CA ASN A 104 0.51 4.26 14.62
C ASN A 104 -0.49 4.23 13.45
N THR A 105 0.00 4.51 12.24
CA THR A 105 -0.83 4.57 11.03
C THR A 105 -1.30 3.17 10.59
N ALA A 106 -0.45 2.17 10.63
CA ALA A 106 -0.81 0.80 10.26
C ALA A 106 -1.91 0.24 11.18
N ALA A 107 -1.81 0.49 12.50
CA ALA A 107 -2.84 0.13 13.46
C ALA A 107 -4.16 0.87 13.20
N SER A 108 -4.13 2.08 12.67
CA SER A 108 -5.33 2.81 12.26
C SER A 108 -6.08 2.10 11.15
N MET A 109 -5.37 1.55 10.17
CA MET A 109 -5.97 0.72 9.11
C MET A 109 -6.48 -0.63 9.66
N PHE A 110 -5.80 -1.21 10.63
CA PHE A 110 -6.23 -2.46 11.28
C PHE A 110 -7.59 -2.32 12.01
N LEU A 111 -7.97 -1.11 12.44
CA LEU A 111 -9.28 -0.85 13.04
C LEU A 111 -10.42 -1.25 12.11
N ILE A 112 -10.29 -1.03 10.80
CA ILE A 112 -11.31 -1.39 9.82
C ILE A 112 -11.51 -2.90 9.78
N LEU A 113 -10.43 -3.67 9.84
CA LEU A 113 -10.48 -5.13 9.91
C LEU A 113 -11.13 -5.62 11.21
N LYS A 114 -10.90 -4.91 12.32
CA LYS A 114 -11.40 -5.28 13.64
C LYS A 114 -12.87 -4.92 13.86
N THR A 115 -13.33 -3.82 13.29
CA THR A 115 -14.67 -3.26 13.53
C THR A 115 -15.61 -3.43 12.35
N GLY A 116 -15.10 -3.74 11.16
CA GLY A 116 -15.86 -3.87 9.92
C GLY A 116 -16.07 -5.31 9.48
N ASP A 117 -17.02 -5.52 8.59
CA ASP A 117 -17.29 -6.79 7.91
C ASP A 117 -16.40 -6.96 6.66
N ILE A 118 -15.09 -6.67 6.78
CA ILE A 118 -14.11 -6.80 5.70
C ILE A 118 -13.15 -7.95 6.01
N THR A 119 -12.82 -8.75 5.01
CA THR A 119 -11.90 -9.86 5.18
C THR A 119 -10.44 -9.41 4.96
N SER A 120 -9.51 -10.12 5.60
CA SER A 120 -8.08 -9.81 5.51
C SER A 120 -7.50 -9.97 4.11
N GLU A 121 -8.11 -10.78 3.25
CA GLU A 121 -7.68 -10.98 1.86
C GLU A 121 -7.78 -9.68 1.04
N VAL A 122 -8.68 -8.78 1.41
CA VAL A 122 -8.85 -7.48 0.74
C VAL A 122 -7.63 -6.58 0.92
N PHE A 123 -6.84 -6.80 1.98
CA PHE A 123 -5.64 -6.01 2.25
C PHE A 123 -4.40 -6.49 1.50
N ILE A 124 -4.54 -7.49 0.65
CA ILE A 124 -3.44 -8.05 -0.16
C ILE A 124 -3.63 -7.71 -1.63
N CYS A 125 -2.63 -7.05 -2.21
CA CYS A 125 -2.56 -6.81 -3.65
C CYS A 125 -2.04 -8.09 -4.36
N PRO A 126 -2.71 -8.60 -5.41
CA PRO A 126 -2.27 -9.79 -6.13
C PRO A 126 -0.96 -9.59 -6.92
N SER A 127 -0.50 -8.36 -7.11
CA SER A 127 0.82 -8.06 -7.70
C SER A 127 1.91 -7.85 -6.66
N SER A 128 1.58 -7.88 -5.37
CA SER A 128 2.57 -7.76 -4.31
C SER A 128 3.44 -9.02 -4.19
N GLN A 129 4.62 -8.88 -3.58
CA GLN A 129 5.61 -9.95 -3.53
C GLN A 129 5.69 -10.58 -2.13
N GLY A 130 4.84 -11.57 -1.87
CA GLY A 130 5.00 -12.43 -0.70
C GLY A 130 4.12 -12.13 0.49
N GLU A 131 3.28 -11.12 0.45
CA GLU A 131 2.28 -10.84 1.47
C GLU A 131 1.22 -11.94 1.50
N ARG A 132 0.71 -12.18 2.69
CA ARG A 132 -0.34 -13.17 2.95
C ARG A 132 -1.45 -12.56 3.78
N ALA A 133 -2.68 -12.92 3.44
CA ALA A 133 -3.83 -12.50 4.23
C ALA A 133 -3.65 -12.86 5.71
N TYR A 134 -3.96 -11.89 6.58
CA TYR A 134 -3.92 -12.08 8.02
C TYR A 134 -4.92 -13.17 8.45
N GLN A 135 -4.43 -14.18 9.15
CA GLN A 135 -5.23 -15.35 9.51
C GLN A 135 -5.71 -15.34 10.96
N GLY A 136 -5.55 -14.23 11.66
CA GLY A 136 -5.98 -14.13 13.06
C GLY A 136 -5.05 -14.82 14.06
N VAL A 137 -3.93 -15.35 13.61
CA VAL A 137 -2.88 -15.94 14.45
C VAL A 137 -1.56 -15.23 14.16
N ASP A 138 -0.69 -15.14 15.15
CA ASP A 138 0.68 -14.69 14.90
C ASP A 138 1.42 -15.72 14.01
N ILE A 139 2.52 -15.29 13.43
CA ILE A 139 3.33 -16.14 12.56
C ILE A 139 3.89 -17.39 13.29
N ASN A 140 3.86 -17.41 14.62
CA ASN A 140 4.26 -18.53 15.47
C ASN A 140 3.06 -19.42 15.85
N GLY A 141 1.85 -19.11 15.39
CA GLY A 141 0.64 -19.89 15.69
C GLY A 141 0.11 -19.73 17.11
N THR A 142 0.60 -18.75 17.86
CA THR A 142 0.27 -18.52 19.26
C THR A 142 -0.66 -17.32 19.38
N GLY A 143 -1.92 -17.54 19.64
CA GLY A 143 -2.90 -16.50 19.93
C GLY A 143 -3.98 -16.37 18.87
N GLY A 144 -5.19 -16.11 19.32
CA GLY A 144 -6.33 -15.83 18.45
C GLY A 144 -6.44 -14.35 18.10
N SER A 145 -7.08 -14.04 16.98
CA SER A 145 -7.31 -12.69 16.47
C SER A 145 -7.93 -11.70 17.46
N ALA A 146 -8.54 -12.19 18.52
CA ALA A 146 -9.24 -11.34 19.50
C ALA A 146 -8.32 -10.43 20.33
N GLY A 147 -7.01 -10.69 20.35
CA GLY A 147 -6.03 -9.96 21.18
C GLY A 147 -5.18 -8.94 20.40
N TYR A 148 -5.16 -9.00 19.05
CA TYR A 148 -4.33 -8.08 18.28
C TYR A 148 -5.01 -6.73 18.05
N SER A 149 -4.21 -5.70 18.08
CA SER A 149 -4.60 -4.31 17.78
C SER A 149 -3.88 -3.74 16.57
N ASN A 150 -2.98 -4.52 15.98
CA ASN A 150 -2.20 -4.15 14.81
C ASN A 150 -1.86 -5.40 13.98
N TRP A 151 -1.38 -5.17 12.76
CA TRP A 151 -0.86 -6.20 11.88
C TRP A 151 0.33 -6.91 12.56
N PRO A 152 0.35 -8.25 12.57
CA PRO A 152 1.47 -8.97 13.17
C PRO A 152 2.75 -8.70 12.36
N THR A 153 3.80 -8.39 13.07
CA THR A 153 5.15 -8.36 12.51
C THR A 153 5.68 -9.77 12.45
N GLY A 154 6.41 -10.11 11.40
CA GLY A 154 7.18 -11.35 11.35
C GLY A 154 8.19 -11.46 12.50
N ALA A 155 8.97 -12.55 12.53
CA ALA A 155 10.05 -12.74 13.51
C ALA A 155 10.94 -11.49 13.59
N ALA A 156 11.51 -11.22 14.77
CA ALA A 156 12.27 -10.01 15.07
C ALA A 156 13.16 -9.56 13.90
N GLY A 157 12.83 -8.42 13.29
CA GLY A 157 13.51 -7.88 12.11
C GLY A 157 12.76 -8.01 10.79
N SER A 158 11.57 -8.59 10.73
CA SER A 158 10.71 -8.58 9.55
C SER A 158 9.68 -7.45 9.64
N SER A 159 9.51 -6.74 8.54
CA SER A 159 8.59 -5.61 8.41
C SER A 159 7.12 -6.05 8.39
N PHE A 160 6.22 -5.09 8.57
CA PHE A 160 4.74 -5.22 8.53
C PHE A 160 4.20 -5.76 7.27
N ALA A 161 4.92 -5.57 6.22
CA ALA A 161 4.56 -5.86 4.86
C ALA A 161 4.16 -7.33 4.60
N THR A 162 4.19 -8.20 5.62
CA THR A 162 3.75 -9.59 5.44
C THR A 162 2.24 -9.77 5.32
N ASN A 163 1.44 -8.80 5.80
CA ASN A 163 -0.03 -8.92 5.83
C ASN A 163 -0.77 -7.69 5.31
N LEU A 164 -0.05 -6.75 4.73
CA LEU A 164 -0.59 -5.50 4.23
C LEU A 164 0.13 -5.09 2.95
N SER A 165 -0.61 -4.85 1.88
CA SER A 165 -0.08 -4.39 0.58
C SER A 165 -0.52 -2.98 0.22
N TYR A 166 -1.13 -2.28 1.15
CA TYR A 166 -1.65 -0.93 0.93
C TYR A 166 -1.18 0.01 2.04
N SER A 167 -0.93 1.25 1.67
CA SER A 167 -0.62 2.34 2.61
C SER A 167 -1.86 3.18 2.87
N TYR A 168 -1.94 3.74 4.05
CA TYR A 168 -3.01 4.61 4.52
C TYR A 168 -2.46 5.98 4.88
N THR A 169 -3.20 7.02 4.60
CA THR A 169 -2.80 8.39 4.96
C THR A 169 -2.59 8.53 6.46
N CYS A 170 -1.49 9.14 6.87
CA CYS A 170 -1.16 9.36 8.27
C CYS A 170 -2.23 10.26 8.94
N PRO A 171 -2.97 9.74 9.93
CA PRO A 171 -4.01 10.51 10.61
C PRO A 171 -3.46 11.39 11.75
N PHE A 172 -2.15 11.50 11.88
CA PHE A 172 -1.45 12.17 12.98
C PHE A 172 -0.69 13.39 12.48
N PRO A 173 -1.36 14.56 12.30
CA PRO A 173 -0.74 15.76 11.73
C PRO A 173 0.25 16.40 12.68
N SER A 174 1.21 17.13 12.12
CA SER A 174 2.10 18.04 12.86
C SER A 174 1.30 19.14 13.56
N SER A 175 1.93 19.87 14.47
CA SER A 175 1.31 21.05 15.12
C SER A 175 0.91 22.12 14.10
N ALA A 176 1.73 22.31 13.06
CA ALA A 176 1.46 23.24 11.96
C ALA A 176 0.23 22.82 11.15
N ALA A 177 0.15 21.55 10.74
CA ALA A 177 -1.00 21.03 9.99
C ALA A 177 -2.29 21.12 10.80
N ARG A 178 -2.24 20.86 12.11
CA ARG A 178 -3.40 21.05 13.01
C ARG A 178 -3.86 22.49 13.05
N ALA A 179 -2.93 23.42 13.18
CA ALA A 179 -3.24 24.85 13.18
C ALA A 179 -3.82 25.31 11.85
N ALA A 180 -3.37 24.71 10.73
CA ALA A 180 -3.91 24.93 9.38
C ALA A 180 -5.28 24.28 9.15
N GLY A 181 -5.78 23.44 10.08
CA GLY A 181 -7.09 22.83 9.99
C GLY A 181 -7.12 21.42 9.42
N PHE A 182 -5.99 20.70 9.36
CA PHE A 182 -5.97 19.30 8.94
C PHE A 182 -6.96 18.44 9.74
N LYS A 183 -7.83 17.75 9.03
CA LYS A 183 -8.82 16.82 9.61
C LYS A 183 -9.04 15.67 8.64
N LEU A 184 -8.89 14.45 9.14
CA LEU A 184 -9.17 13.25 8.38
C LEU A 184 -10.62 12.80 8.66
N ASN A 185 -11.57 13.28 7.84
CA ASN A 185 -13.00 13.05 8.00
C ASN A 185 -13.77 13.26 6.68
N PHE A 186 -15.09 13.11 6.71
CA PHE A 186 -15.97 13.33 5.54
C PHE A 186 -15.94 14.72 4.89
N THR A 187 -15.33 15.72 5.51
CA THR A 187 -15.29 17.08 4.96
C THR A 187 -14.10 17.30 4.01
N LEU A 188 -13.29 16.25 3.80
CA LEU A 188 -12.16 16.29 2.88
C LEU A 188 -12.65 16.48 1.43
N SER A 189 -11.81 17.16 0.65
CA SER A 189 -12.01 17.27 -0.81
C SER A 189 -11.98 15.88 -1.45
N SER A 190 -12.73 15.70 -2.54
CA SER A 190 -12.68 14.50 -3.37
C SER A 190 -11.29 14.18 -3.92
N ASP A 191 -10.43 15.18 -4.05
CA ASP A 191 -9.03 15.02 -4.50
C ASP A 191 -8.05 14.62 -3.38
N PHE A 192 -8.50 14.47 -2.14
CA PHE A 192 -7.62 14.07 -1.04
C PHE A 192 -7.45 12.54 -1.04
N ALA A 193 -6.20 12.09 -1.22
CA ALA A 193 -5.88 10.66 -1.22
C ALA A 193 -5.88 10.09 0.21
N ILE A 194 -6.58 8.99 0.44
CA ILE A 194 -6.72 8.38 1.78
C ILE A 194 -6.04 7.02 1.91
N ALA A 195 -5.89 6.28 0.81
CA ALA A 195 -5.10 5.04 0.77
C ALA A 195 -4.56 4.81 -0.64
N ALA A 196 -3.49 4.06 -0.76
CA ALA A 196 -2.92 3.69 -2.06
C ALA A 196 -2.24 2.31 -1.98
N ASP A 197 -1.76 1.82 -3.12
CA ASP A 197 -0.79 0.72 -3.13
C ASP A 197 0.42 1.12 -2.26
N MET A 198 1.15 0.12 -1.74
CA MET A 198 2.21 0.29 -0.74
C MET A 198 3.24 1.35 -1.13
N ASN A 199 3.56 2.22 -0.18
CA ASN A 199 4.67 3.17 -0.28
C ASN A 199 6.00 2.40 -0.42
N PRO A 200 6.80 2.63 -1.48
CA PRO A 200 8.06 1.91 -1.68
C PRO A 200 9.17 2.33 -0.72
N GLY A 201 8.99 3.45 0.00
CA GLY A 201 10.00 3.95 0.92
C GLY A 201 11.21 4.59 0.23
N THR A 202 12.35 4.60 0.93
CA THR A 202 13.62 5.04 0.40
C THR A 202 14.71 4.09 0.87
N SER A 203 14.98 3.04 0.08
CA SER A 203 16.01 2.08 0.39
C SER A 203 17.31 2.42 -0.35
N ASN A 204 18.39 2.64 0.41
CA ASN A 204 19.75 2.77 -0.14
C ASN A 204 20.49 1.42 -0.20
N ASN A 205 19.79 0.32 -0.30
CA ASN A 205 20.39 -1.01 -0.17
C ASN A 205 20.83 -1.58 -1.51
N GLY A 206 21.76 -0.92 -2.19
CA GLY A 206 22.59 -1.39 -3.31
C GLY A 206 21.95 -2.10 -4.50
N THR A 207 20.82 -2.76 -4.32
CA THR A 207 20.06 -3.48 -5.35
C THR A 207 18.65 -2.90 -5.53
N ASN A 208 18.09 -2.27 -4.53
CA ASN A 208 16.81 -1.57 -4.61
C ASN A 208 17.06 -0.05 -4.63
N GLN A 209 16.56 0.64 -5.64
CA GLN A 209 16.77 2.06 -5.87
C GLN A 209 15.51 2.88 -5.57
N ASP A 210 14.65 2.38 -4.68
CA ASP A 210 13.44 3.07 -4.32
C ASP A 210 13.76 4.42 -3.68
N ASN A 211 13.13 5.45 -4.17
CA ASN A 211 13.28 6.80 -3.65
C ASN A 211 12.02 7.62 -3.90
N VAL A 212 11.19 7.75 -2.88
CA VAL A 212 9.95 8.54 -2.94
C VAL A 212 10.18 10.05 -2.95
N GLN A 213 11.40 10.52 -2.62
CA GLN A 213 11.76 11.92 -2.60
C GLN A 213 12.14 12.42 -4.01
N VAL A 214 11.17 12.52 -4.88
CA VAL A 214 11.37 12.95 -6.27
C VAL A 214 10.76 14.32 -6.52
N ALA A 215 11.41 15.10 -7.38
CA ALA A 215 10.88 16.37 -7.84
C ALA A 215 9.82 16.17 -8.92
N SER A 216 8.92 17.15 -9.09
CA SER A 216 7.87 17.09 -10.12
C SER A 216 8.39 17.06 -11.57
N ASN A 217 9.65 17.46 -11.79
CA ASN A 217 10.37 17.41 -13.06
C ASN A 217 11.36 16.24 -13.16
N ALA A 218 11.25 15.25 -12.27
CA ALA A 218 12.10 14.07 -12.25
C ALA A 218 12.03 13.29 -13.58
N THR A 219 13.10 12.58 -13.88
CA THR A 219 13.16 11.70 -15.02
C THR A 219 12.19 10.52 -14.88
N ARG A 220 11.86 9.87 -16.00
CA ARG A 220 10.99 8.70 -15.96
C ARG A 220 11.52 7.59 -15.03
N GLN A 221 12.83 7.39 -14.97
CA GLN A 221 13.43 6.36 -14.11
C GLN A 221 13.29 6.71 -12.63
N GLU A 222 13.48 7.97 -12.26
CA GLU A 222 13.26 8.44 -10.88
C GLU A 222 11.79 8.28 -10.49
N ILE A 223 10.85 8.57 -11.38
CA ILE A 223 9.41 8.35 -11.14
C ILE A 223 9.11 6.85 -10.94
N VAL A 224 9.67 5.97 -11.76
CA VAL A 224 9.51 4.52 -11.60
C VAL A 224 10.01 4.05 -10.22
N ASN A 225 11.14 4.59 -9.78
CA ASN A 225 11.72 4.26 -8.46
C ASN A 225 10.94 4.87 -7.28
N ALA A 226 10.05 5.83 -7.54
CA ALA A 226 9.21 6.47 -6.55
C ALA A 226 7.78 5.94 -6.51
N ASN A 227 7.39 5.12 -7.47
CA ASN A 227 6.09 4.46 -7.52
C ASN A 227 6.07 3.20 -6.67
N SER A 228 4.89 2.75 -6.30
CA SER A 228 4.69 1.51 -5.55
C SER A 228 5.34 0.29 -6.23
N ASN A 229 5.99 -0.56 -5.44
CA ASN A 229 6.57 -1.82 -5.88
C ASN A 229 5.51 -2.89 -6.25
N ASN A 230 4.27 -2.74 -5.80
CA ASN A 230 3.19 -3.69 -6.07
C ASN A 230 2.96 -3.97 -7.56
N HIS A 231 3.18 -2.97 -8.42
CA HIS A 231 2.95 -3.03 -9.86
C HIS A 231 4.23 -2.78 -10.67
N SER A 232 5.37 -3.24 -10.16
CA SER A 232 6.70 -3.13 -10.82
C SER A 232 7.11 -1.68 -11.10
N GLY A 233 6.70 -0.73 -10.25
CA GLY A 233 7.02 0.69 -10.40
C GLY A 233 6.27 1.42 -11.53
N ASP A 234 5.36 0.75 -12.23
CA ASP A 234 4.57 1.38 -13.31
C ASP A 234 3.61 2.48 -12.82
N GLY A 235 3.29 2.47 -11.53
CA GLY A 235 2.35 3.37 -10.88
C GLY A 235 1.65 2.70 -9.70
N GLN A 236 0.60 3.34 -9.20
CA GLN A 236 -0.20 2.88 -8.08
C GLN A 236 -1.69 3.18 -8.26
N ASN A 237 -2.55 2.35 -7.68
CA ASN A 237 -3.95 2.71 -7.44
C ASN A 237 -4.03 3.63 -6.23
N VAL A 238 -4.84 4.65 -6.30
CA VAL A 238 -5.05 5.64 -5.23
C VAL A 238 -6.54 5.74 -4.93
N LEU A 239 -6.90 5.54 -3.67
CA LEU A 239 -8.24 5.74 -3.15
C LEU A 239 -8.37 7.15 -2.59
N TYR A 240 -9.44 7.84 -2.97
CA TYR A 240 -9.73 9.21 -2.56
C TYR A 240 -10.87 9.30 -1.54
N ALA A 241 -10.98 10.46 -0.90
CA ALA A 241 -11.91 10.67 0.22
C ALA A 241 -13.39 10.48 -0.14
N ASP A 242 -13.79 10.72 -1.38
CA ASP A 242 -15.14 10.43 -1.89
C ASP A 242 -15.36 8.95 -2.23
N GLY A 243 -14.31 8.13 -2.11
CA GLY A 243 -14.32 6.70 -2.35
C GLY A 243 -14.08 6.29 -3.79
N HIS A 244 -13.74 7.18 -4.73
CA HIS A 244 -13.27 6.74 -6.04
C HIS A 244 -11.83 6.23 -5.97
N VAL A 245 -11.47 5.37 -6.91
CA VAL A 245 -10.11 4.81 -7.04
C VAL A 245 -9.63 5.08 -8.46
N ASP A 246 -8.48 5.74 -8.57
CA ASP A 246 -7.84 6.03 -9.85
C ASP A 246 -6.42 5.44 -9.91
N TRP A 247 -5.98 5.14 -11.13
CA TRP A 247 -4.60 4.75 -11.40
C TRP A 247 -3.73 5.98 -11.65
N SER A 248 -2.66 6.13 -10.88
CA SER A 248 -1.64 7.15 -11.09
C SER A 248 -0.31 6.52 -11.51
N ALA A 249 0.26 7.02 -12.63
CA ALA A 249 1.57 6.62 -13.10
C ALA A 249 2.73 7.37 -12.40
N THR A 250 2.41 8.24 -11.43
CA THR A 250 3.38 9.03 -10.67
C THR A 250 2.93 9.14 -9.21
N PRO A 251 3.84 9.37 -8.26
CA PRO A 251 3.47 9.58 -6.86
C PRO A 251 2.73 10.90 -6.61
N PHE A 252 2.69 11.82 -7.60
CA PHE A 252 1.99 13.10 -7.50
C PHE A 252 0.48 12.95 -7.70
N ALA A 253 -0.17 12.22 -6.81
CA ALA A 253 -1.58 11.88 -6.86
C ALA A 253 -2.42 12.52 -5.75
N GLY A 254 -1.81 13.22 -4.81
CA GLY A 254 -2.50 13.89 -3.70
C GLY A 254 -3.23 15.17 -4.11
N SER A 255 -3.68 15.94 -3.14
CA SER A 255 -4.43 17.18 -3.37
C SER A 255 -3.67 18.18 -4.21
N PRO A 256 -4.35 18.95 -5.08
CA PRO A 256 -3.73 20.08 -5.76
C PRO A 256 -3.16 21.07 -4.75
N ARG A 257 -1.90 21.43 -4.90
CA ARG A 257 -1.28 22.43 -4.02
C ARG A 257 -1.33 23.80 -4.66
N PRO A 258 -1.64 24.85 -3.89
CA PRO A 258 -1.69 26.23 -4.41
C PRO A 258 -0.28 26.84 -4.64
N ILE A 259 0.74 26.02 -4.79
CA ILE A 259 2.12 26.42 -4.99
C ILE A 259 2.45 26.40 -6.48
N SER A 260 2.95 27.51 -7.01
CA SER A 260 3.31 27.64 -8.42
C SER A 260 4.31 26.57 -8.85
N GLY A 261 3.90 25.72 -9.83
CA GLY A 261 4.75 24.71 -10.44
C GLY A 261 4.64 23.28 -9.90
N ALA A 262 3.94 23.04 -8.77
CA ALA A 262 3.61 21.68 -8.33
C ALA A 262 2.21 21.29 -8.81
N PRO A 263 2.05 20.27 -9.61
CA PRO A 263 0.72 19.90 -10.09
C PRO A 263 -0.14 19.31 -8.98
N ARG A 264 0.43 18.47 -8.13
CA ARG A 264 -0.22 17.78 -7.01
C ARG A 264 0.77 17.40 -5.92
N ASP A 265 0.25 17.06 -4.77
CA ASP A 265 1.01 16.53 -3.64
C ASP A 265 1.58 15.13 -3.96
N ASN A 266 2.80 14.87 -3.49
CA ASN A 266 3.39 13.52 -3.51
C ASN A 266 2.85 12.74 -2.31
N ILE A 267 2.05 11.72 -2.57
CA ILE A 267 1.33 10.96 -1.53
C ILE A 267 2.22 10.16 -0.58
N PHE A 268 3.50 9.99 -0.89
CA PHE A 268 4.43 9.20 -0.10
C PHE A 268 5.38 10.03 0.76
N THR A 269 5.35 11.36 0.66
CA THR A 269 6.28 12.25 1.37
C THR A 269 5.54 13.33 2.15
N ALA A 270 6.13 13.78 3.25
CA ALA A 270 5.58 14.85 4.06
C ALA A 270 6.06 16.22 3.57
N GLY A 271 5.13 17.16 3.44
CA GLY A 271 5.40 18.56 3.14
C GLY A 271 6.00 18.80 1.77
N THR A 272 6.35 20.07 1.55
CA THR A 272 7.14 20.51 0.40
C THR A 272 8.29 21.34 0.91
N THR A 273 9.52 20.96 0.63
CA THR A 273 10.68 21.78 0.95
C THR A 273 11.04 22.68 -0.23
N GLY A 274 10.80 23.99 -0.08
CA GLY A 274 11.28 25.00 -1.03
C GLY A 274 10.77 24.85 -2.48
N THR A 275 11.64 25.15 -3.44
CA THR A 275 11.36 25.09 -4.87
C THR A 275 11.42 23.68 -5.47
N SER A 276 11.77 22.68 -4.68
CA SER A 276 12.12 21.34 -5.16
C SER A 276 11.04 20.32 -4.85
N TYR A 277 9.81 20.57 -4.73
CA TYR A 277 8.65 19.68 -4.55
C TYR A 277 8.91 18.23 -4.09
N ALA A 278 10.15 17.85 -3.84
CA ALA A 278 10.54 16.66 -3.15
C ALA A 278 10.15 16.84 -1.68
N GLY A 279 9.08 16.21 -1.24
CA GLY A 279 8.71 16.16 0.18
C GLY A 279 9.82 15.53 1.00
N VAL A 280 9.70 15.57 2.30
CA VAL A 280 10.61 14.84 3.20
C VAL A 280 10.00 13.46 3.44
N TYR A 281 10.75 12.43 3.13
CA TYR A 281 10.47 11.07 3.59
C TYR A 281 11.29 10.80 4.86
N SER A 282 10.62 10.32 5.87
CA SER A 282 11.28 9.76 7.05
C SER A 282 10.38 8.67 7.62
N PRO A 283 10.86 7.44 7.75
CA PRO A 283 10.08 6.36 8.34
C PRO A 283 9.77 6.59 9.82
N THR A 284 10.51 7.51 10.45
CA THR A 284 10.37 7.80 11.88
C THR A 284 10.51 9.30 12.15
N GLY A 285 9.72 9.82 13.08
CA GLY A 285 9.91 11.15 13.63
C GLY A 285 8.89 12.21 13.19
N ALA A 286 9.05 13.43 13.70
CA ALA A 286 8.11 14.53 13.50
C ALA A 286 8.03 15.04 12.04
N THR A 287 9.02 14.72 11.22
CA THR A 287 9.09 15.10 9.80
C THR A 287 8.25 14.20 8.89
N ALA A 288 7.78 13.10 9.41
CA ALA A 288 6.96 12.14 8.70
C ALA A 288 5.44 12.39 8.85
N ALA A 289 5.04 13.38 9.63
CA ALA A 289 3.65 13.78 9.78
C ALA A 289 3.21 14.75 8.67
N PRO A 290 1.93 14.78 8.29
CA PRO A 290 1.39 15.83 7.43
C PRO A 290 1.76 17.22 7.95
N GLN A 291 2.29 18.09 7.09
CA GLN A 291 2.79 19.42 7.44
C GLN A 291 1.78 20.52 7.22
N ASP A 292 0.78 20.32 6.37
CA ASP A 292 -0.32 21.24 6.14
C ASP A 292 -1.66 20.50 5.92
N GLN A 293 -2.74 21.22 5.67
CA GLN A 293 -4.06 20.64 5.51
C GLN A 293 -4.29 19.86 4.20
N TYR A 294 -3.38 19.98 3.23
CA TYR A 294 -3.44 19.31 1.92
C TYR A 294 -2.45 18.16 1.82
N ASP A 295 -1.61 18.01 2.82
CA ASP A 295 -0.48 17.08 2.83
C ASP A 295 -0.95 15.65 3.07
N THR A 296 -0.60 14.76 2.16
CA THR A 296 -0.89 13.33 2.25
C THR A 296 0.41 12.57 2.48
N VAL A 297 0.50 11.82 3.55
CA VAL A 297 1.65 10.96 3.84
C VAL A 297 1.17 9.54 4.04
N MET A 298 1.39 8.68 3.06
CA MET A 298 0.93 7.30 3.09
C MET A 298 1.93 6.36 3.72
N MET A 299 1.46 5.60 4.69
CA MET A 299 2.24 4.66 5.49
C MET A 299 1.42 3.38 5.78
N PRO A 300 2.02 2.23 6.07
CA PRO A 300 3.45 1.95 6.16
C PRO A 300 4.16 1.96 4.80
N ASP A 301 5.48 1.82 4.85
CA ASP A 301 6.37 1.67 3.70
C ASP A 301 6.93 0.24 3.57
N ASP A 302 7.64 -0.01 2.48
CA ASP A 302 8.23 -1.30 2.11
C ASP A 302 9.78 -1.27 2.13
N ASP A 303 10.37 -0.41 2.93
CA ASP A 303 11.83 -0.17 3.00
C ASP A 303 12.73 -1.42 3.21
N THR A 304 12.15 -2.59 3.40
CA THR A 304 12.89 -3.82 3.73
C THR A 304 12.99 -4.82 2.58
N ARG A 305 12.57 -4.45 1.37
CA ARG A 305 12.58 -5.34 0.20
C ARG A 305 13.53 -4.94 -0.89
#